data_539c63e93a52d24972bec03083e6362f
#
_entry.id   539c63e93a52d24972bec03083e6362f
#
_cell.length_a   1.000
_cell.length_b   1.000
_cell.length_c   1.000
_cell.angle_alpha   90.00
_cell.angle_beta   90.00
_cell.angle_gamma   90.00
#
_symmetry.space_group_name_H-M   'P 1'
#
loop_
_entity.id
_entity.type
_entity.pdbx_description
1 polymer ?
#
loop_
_entity_poly.entity_id
_entity_poly.type
_entity_poly.pdbx_seq_one_letter_code
_entity_poly.pdbx_strand_id
1 'polypeptide(L)'
;MLRKNLTFFCFLFGIGLNSQLQAAPRVPEHLTENGLTYCTNASGFSFNPQTADAGTSMNVVTEQIYNKLFEIKNHSANVTPVLAQSYTISPDGKEILINLRRGVKFHQTPWFTPTRDFNAEDVVFSINRVLGHTTYLPQLSENLITYKNPQYRVFHEQAKKVHFPYFESIKLNEKIKSVTALSPYQVKIELFTQDSSILSHLASQYAIIFSQEYAYQLSADDNLAQLDTHPVGTGPYQVKDYVYNQHVRLVRNENYWKKEAKIKNIVVDLSTDRNGRLVKFFNNECQIASYPDVSQIGLLKSDDKHYYMQSTDGMNLAYLAFNFDKPIMQDRTIREAISQSLNRARIIHNIYHNTATVANNIIPEVSWASNVNSPEFEFDYNPQIAQKVLKNKHLSLNLWVINEEQVYNPAPFKMAEMIKWDLAQTGVKINVRAITRTFLSEQLRNKTENYDLILTGWLAGNLDPDGFMRPILSCNTQNEVTNLSNWCNQDFNHLMDSAIATTHLAERVRFYNDAQNLVLHELPIIPIANVKRILVANTRVKGVEMTPFGSLNFSTLHLSKEKP
;
A
#
# COMPACT_ATOMS: atom_id res chain seq x y z
N MET A 1 -74.11 49.93 1.85
CA MET A 1 -75.09 48.86 2.12
C MET A 1 -74.63 47.57 1.51
N LEU A 2 -74.77 46.46 2.19
CA LEU A 2 -74.48 45.07 1.92
C LEU A 2 -73.01 44.61 2.06
N ARG A 3 -72.72 44.03 3.24
CA ARG A 3 -71.67 43.09 3.54
C ARG A 3 -71.96 41.75 2.85
N LYS A 4 -70.98 41.16 2.17
CA LYS A 4 -70.99 39.73 1.83
C LYS A 4 -69.82 39.11 2.53
N ASN A 5 -70.15 38.18 3.44
CA ASN A 5 -69.20 37.26 4.08
C ASN A 5 -68.68 36.22 3.07
N LEU A 6 -67.39 36.07 2.98
CA LEU A 6 -66.75 34.97 2.23
C LEU A 6 -66.04 34.10 3.26
N THR A 7 -66.62 32.95 3.53
CA THR A 7 -66.07 31.89 4.40
C THR A 7 -65.04 31.10 3.58
N PHE A 8 -63.75 31.17 3.99
CA PHE A 8 -62.67 30.40 3.39
C PHE A 8 -62.56 29.04 4.09
N PHE A 9 -62.85 27.97 3.38
CA PHE A 9 -62.66 26.59 3.84
C PHE A 9 -61.22 26.20 3.54
N CYS A 10 -60.36 26.09 4.56
CA CYS A 10 -59.04 25.49 4.44
C CYS A 10 -59.15 23.97 4.47
N PHE A 11 -58.95 23.33 3.31
CA PHE A 11 -58.70 21.89 3.23
C PHE A 11 -57.21 21.64 3.50
N LEU A 12 -56.88 21.16 4.67
CA LEU A 12 -55.56 20.61 5.02
C LEU A 12 -55.45 19.21 4.38
N PHE A 13 -54.77 19.15 3.22
CA PHE A 13 -54.25 17.90 2.68
C PHE A 13 -52.99 17.52 3.47
N GLY A 14 -53.14 16.65 4.46
CA GLY A 14 -52.02 15.98 5.12
C GLY A 14 -51.36 14.98 4.17
N ILE A 15 -50.33 15.40 3.45
CA ILE A 15 -49.44 14.46 2.75
C ILE A 15 -48.52 13.82 3.81
N GLY A 16 -48.90 12.67 4.31
CA GLY A 16 -48.03 11.81 5.12
C GLY A 16 -46.89 11.32 4.26
N LEU A 17 -45.75 11.99 4.33
CA LEU A 17 -44.49 11.45 3.84
C LEU A 17 -44.09 10.26 4.76
N ASN A 18 -44.57 9.07 4.43
CA ASN A 18 -43.96 7.83 4.90
C ASN A 18 -42.57 7.71 4.24
N SER A 19 -41.56 8.36 4.81
CA SER A 19 -40.18 7.99 4.56
C SER A 19 -39.97 6.59 5.14
N GLN A 20 -40.19 5.58 4.32
CA GLN A 20 -39.65 4.26 4.61
C GLN A 20 -38.13 4.44 4.62
N LEU A 21 -37.54 4.52 5.82
CA LEU A 21 -36.13 4.21 6.01
C LEU A 21 -35.95 2.79 5.45
N GLN A 22 -35.47 2.70 4.21
CA GLN A 22 -34.97 1.44 3.68
C GLN A 22 -33.77 1.07 4.57
N ALA A 23 -34.01 0.20 5.53
CA ALA A 23 -32.93 -0.45 6.25
C ALA A 23 -31.99 -1.05 5.20
N ALA A 24 -30.71 -0.74 5.31
CA ALA A 24 -29.71 -1.35 4.45
C ALA A 24 -29.93 -2.87 4.43
N PRO A 25 -29.80 -3.52 3.26
CA PRO A 25 -30.09 -4.95 3.16
C PRO A 25 -29.19 -5.71 4.15
N ARG A 26 -29.81 -6.28 5.18
CA ARG A 26 -29.10 -7.13 6.14
C ARG A 26 -28.51 -8.31 5.40
N VAL A 27 -27.25 -8.60 5.65
CA VAL A 27 -26.63 -9.83 5.14
C VAL A 27 -27.51 -11.01 5.59
N PRO A 28 -27.96 -11.87 4.69
CA PRO A 28 -28.82 -13.01 5.04
C PRO A 28 -28.18 -13.87 6.13
N GLU A 29 -28.98 -14.27 7.14
CA GLU A 29 -28.52 -14.94 8.36
C GLU A 29 -27.73 -16.24 8.06
N HIS A 30 -28.10 -16.98 7.01
CA HIS A 30 -27.38 -18.18 6.57
C HIS A 30 -25.96 -17.90 6.01
N LEU A 31 -25.66 -16.67 5.60
CA LEU A 31 -24.31 -16.27 5.18
C LEU A 31 -23.45 -15.92 6.40
N THR A 32 -24.06 -15.53 7.50
CA THR A 32 -23.34 -15.22 8.76
C THR A 32 -23.07 -16.47 9.60
N GLU A 33 -23.82 -17.56 9.43
CA GLU A 33 -23.58 -18.83 10.15
C GLU A 33 -22.34 -19.59 9.66
N ASN A 34 -22.05 -19.53 8.35
CA ASN A 34 -20.92 -20.20 7.70
C ASN A 34 -20.00 -19.22 6.93
N GLY A 35 -20.09 -17.95 7.22
CA GLY A 35 -19.38 -16.87 6.56
C GLY A 35 -18.77 -15.88 7.54
N LEU A 36 -17.96 -14.98 6.99
CA LEU A 36 -17.32 -13.90 7.71
C LEU A 36 -17.47 -12.61 6.91
N THR A 37 -17.82 -11.53 7.58
CA THR A 37 -17.77 -10.17 7.01
C THR A 37 -16.56 -9.41 7.56
N TYR A 38 -15.72 -8.96 6.65
CA TYR A 38 -14.55 -8.11 6.91
C TYR A 38 -14.85 -6.70 6.41
N CYS A 39 -14.89 -5.71 7.29
CA CYS A 39 -15.19 -4.34 6.94
C CYS A 39 -13.92 -3.50 6.80
N THR A 40 -13.80 -2.81 5.68
CA THR A 40 -12.69 -1.91 5.34
C THR A 40 -13.22 -0.72 4.53
N ASN A 41 -12.35 0.03 3.86
CA ASN A 41 -12.75 1.13 2.97
C ASN A 41 -12.48 0.77 1.51
N ALA A 42 -13.08 1.53 0.58
CA ALA A 42 -12.90 1.36 -0.87
C ALA A 42 -11.75 2.21 -1.45
N SER A 43 -11.06 3.00 -0.63
CA SER A 43 -10.03 3.93 -1.12
C SER A 43 -8.91 3.17 -1.84
N GLY A 44 -8.67 3.51 -3.11
CA GLY A 44 -7.64 2.89 -3.94
C GLY A 44 -7.86 1.40 -4.22
N PHE A 45 -9.10 0.87 -4.11
CA PHE A 45 -9.37 -0.52 -4.34
C PHE A 45 -9.21 -0.91 -5.82
N SER A 46 -8.42 -1.94 -6.07
CA SER A 46 -8.24 -2.61 -7.36
C SER A 46 -7.97 -4.09 -7.11
N PHE A 47 -8.31 -4.95 -8.07
CA PHE A 47 -7.86 -6.35 -8.06
C PHE A 47 -6.45 -6.52 -8.60
N ASN A 48 -5.83 -5.47 -9.14
CA ASN A 48 -4.47 -5.50 -9.65
C ASN A 48 -3.54 -4.66 -8.77
N PRO A 49 -2.81 -5.28 -7.83
CA PRO A 49 -1.89 -4.54 -6.97
C PRO A 49 -0.67 -3.97 -7.72
N GLN A 50 -0.36 -4.46 -8.92
CA GLN A 50 0.80 -4.00 -9.69
C GLN A 50 0.64 -2.56 -10.18
N THR A 51 -0.59 -2.12 -10.46
CA THR A 51 -0.90 -0.77 -10.95
C THR A 51 -1.22 0.24 -9.85
N ALA A 52 -1.25 -0.20 -8.58
CA ALA A 52 -1.52 0.65 -7.43
C ALA A 52 -0.25 0.95 -6.65
N ASP A 53 -0.19 2.11 -6.02
CA ASP A 53 0.92 2.53 -5.18
C ASP A 53 0.72 2.16 -3.70
N ALA A 54 -0.51 2.09 -3.24
CA ALA A 54 -0.87 1.68 -1.89
C ALA A 54 -2.38 1.40 -1.79
N GLY A 55 -2.76 0.47 -0.93
CA GLY A 55 -4.16 0.23 -0.65
C GLY A 55 -4.34 -0.94 0.29
N THR A 56 -4.70 -0.68 1.53
CA THR A 56 -4.87 -1.73 2.54
C THR A 56 -6.05 -2.64 2.26
N SER A 57 -7.14 -2.09 1.75
CA SER A 57 -8.30 -2.86 1.31
C SER A 57 -7.98 -3.73 0.10
N MET A 58 -7.20 -3.19 -0.83
CA MET A 58 -6.69 -3.93 -1.97
C MET A 58 -5.83 -5.12 -1.51
N ASN A 59 -4.85 -4.89 -0.63
CA ASN A 59 -3.95 -5.94 -0.16
C ASN A 59 -4.69 -7.07 0.55
N VAL A 60 -5.72 -6.76 1.33
CA VAL A 60 -6.55 -7.78 1.99
C VAL A 60 -7.21 -8.70 0.98
N VAL A 61 -7.73 -8.17 -0.12
CA VAL A 61 -8.42 -8.98 -1.14
C VAL A 61 -7.41 -9.71 -2.05
N THR A 62 -6.38 -9.03 -2.53
CA THR A 62 -5.44 -9.60 -3.49
C THR A 62 -4.61 -10.74 -2.91
N GLU A 63 -4.27 -10.69 -1.63
CA GLU A 63 -3.61 -11.78 -0.88
C GLU A 63 -4.45 -13.07 -0.81
N GLN A 64 -5.77 -12.97 -0.96
CA GLN A 64 -6.66 -14.14 -0.99
C GLN A 64 -6.78 -14.76 -2.38
N ILE A 65 -6.63 -13.93 -3.42
CA ILE A 65 -6.87 -14.32 -4.82
C ILE A 65 -5.59 -14.85 -5.47
N TYR A 66 -4.45 -14.21 -5.19
CA TYR A 66 -3.19 -14.50 -5.85
C TYR A 66 -2.19 -15.17 -4.92
N ASN A 67 -1.25 -15.87 -5.51
CA ASN A 67 0.00 -16.23 -4.85
C ASN A 67 1.18 -15.57 -5.56
N LYS A 68 2.29 -15.50 -4.86
CA LYS A 68 3.59 -14.97 -5.28
C LYS A 68 4.59 -16.12 -5.40
N LEU A 69 5.76 -15.86 -5.96
CA LEU A 69 6.85 -16.83 -5.93
C LEU A 69 7.36 -17.06 -4.51
N PHE A 70 7.44 -15.99 -3.72
CA PHE A 70 8.01 -15.98 -2.38
C PHE A 70 7.15 -15.17 -1.41
N GLU A 71 7.33 -15.42 -0.12
CA GLU A 71 6.83 -14.64 1.02
C GLU A 71 7.99 -14.27 1.95
N ILE A 72 7.84 -13.20 2.72
CA ILE A 72 8.79 -12.78 3.76
C ILE A 72 8.10 -12.88 5.12
N LYS A 73 8.77 -13.52 6.09
CA LYS A 73 8.33 -13.52 7.49
C LYS A 73 8.81 -12.25 8.19
N ASN A 74 8.05 -11.82 9.18
CA ASN A 74 8.42 -10.65 9.99
C ASN A 74 9.85 -10.77 10.53
N HIS A 75 10.59 -9.67 10.51
CA HIS A 75 11.98 -9.56 10.95
C HIS A 75 12.98 -10.48 10.22
N SER A 76 12.60 -11.02 9.05
CA SER A 76 13.48 -11.91 8.28
C SER A 76 14.00 -11.20 7.04
N ALA A 77 15.30 -11.33 6.79
CA ALA A 77 15.92 -10.96 5.51
C ALA A 77 15.70 -12.03 4.42
N ASN A 78 15.32 -13.26 4.82
CA ASN A 78 15.19 -14.38 3.92
C ASN A 78 13.75 -14.57 3.45
N VAL A 79 13.59 -14.89 2.18
CA VAL A 79 12.31 -15.25 1.59
C VAL A 79 11.96 -16.72 1.85
N THR A 80 10.67 -17.01 1.91
CA THR A 80 10.12 -18.36 2.01
C THR A 80 9.45 -18.71 0.68
N PRO A 81 9.81 -19.85 0.02
CA PRO A 81 9.17 -20.28 -1.22
C PRO A 81 7.67 -20.54 -1.08
N VAL A 82 6.87 -20.05 -2.06
CA VAL A 82 5.41 -20.24 -2.18
C VAL A 82 5.07 -20.95 -3.49
N LEU A 83 4.90 -20.24 -4.61
CA LEU A 83 4.80 -20.89 -5.93
C LEU A 83 6.15 -21.43 -6.40
N ALA A 84 7.26 -20.83 -5.99
CA ALA A 84 8.55 -21.49 -6.01
C ALA A 84 8.54 -22.70 -5.05
N GLN A 85 9.16 -23.78 -5.46
CA GLN A 85 9.48 -24.92 -4.59
C GLN A 85 10.86 -24.74 -3.94
N SER A 86 11.82 -24.27 -4.73
CA SER A 86 13.18 -23.97 -4.31
C SER A 86 13.82 -22.96 -5.28
N TYR A 87 14.94 -22.39 -4.86
CA TYR A 87 15.76 -21.54 -5.73
C TYR A 87 17.24 -21.73 -5.42
N THR A 88 18.09 -21.39 -6.38
CA THR A 88 19.54 -21.28 -6.23
C THR A 88 20.03 -20.00 -6.87
N ILE A 89 21.07 -19.43 -6.31
CA ILE A 89 21.73 -18.23 -6.83
C ILE A 89 23.13 -18.63 -7.29
N SER A 90 23.54 -18.16 -8.47
CA SER A 90 24.90 -18.40 -8.99
C SER A 90 25.97 -17.79 -8.09
N PRO A 91 27.21 -18.29 -8.09
CA PRO A 91 28.29 -17.77 -7.25
C PRO A 91 28.58 -16.28 -7.45
N ASP A 92 28.34 -15.76 -8.65
CA ASP A 92 28.50 -14.32 -9.00
C ASP A 92 27.26 -13.49 -8.66
N GLY A 93 26.20 -14.11 -8.10
CA GLY A 93 24.97 -13.46 -7.69
C GLY A 93 24.09 -12.93 -8.83
N LYS A 94 24.40 -13.27 -10.10
CA LYS A 94 23.70 -12.69 -11.27
C LYS A 94 22.65 -13.59 -11.89
N GLU A 95 22.61 -14.86 -11.54
CA GLU A 95 21.59 -15.78 -12.02
C GLU A 95 20.81 -16.38 -10.86
N ILE A 96 19.50 -16.38 -10.96
CA ILE A 96 18.59 -17.02 -10.01
C ILE A 96 17.82 -18.09 -10.77
N LEU A 97 18.03 -19.33 -10.38
CA LEU A 97 17.30 -20.48 -10.91
C LEU A 97 16.20 -20.86 -9.93
N ILE A 98 14.95 -20.85 -10.39
CA ILE A 98 13.76 -21.09 -9.57
C ILE A 98 13.09 -22.37 -10.07
N ASN A 99 12.94 -23.36 -9.19
CA ASN A 99 12.11 -24.53 -9.45
C ASN A 99 10.69 -24.24 -8.94
N LEU A 100 9.69 -24.53 -9.77
CA LEU A 100 8.29 -24.20 -9.50
C LEU A 100 7.53 -25.43 -8.97
N ARG A 101 6.47 -25.16 -8.21
CA ARG A 101 5.53 -26.20 -7.75
C ARG A 101 4.71 -26.72 -8.92
N ARG A 102 4.39 -28.02 -8.87
CA ARG A 102 3.53 -28.70 -9.84
C ARG A 102 2.13 -28.85 -9.28
N GLY A 103 1.13 -28.98 -10.15
CA GLY A 103 -0.26 -29.27 -9.76
C GLY A 103 -0.98 -28.08 -9.09
N VAL A 104 -0.46 -26.86 -9.25
CA VAL A 104 -1.14 -25.64 -8.78
C VAL A 104 -2.14 -25.19 -9.83
N LYS A 105 -3.42 -25.14 -9.47
CA LYS A 105 -4.51 -24.76 -10.37
C LYS A 105 -4.86 -23.29 -10.25
N PHE A 106 -5.16 -22.65 -11.38
CA PHE A 106 -5.80 -21.35 -11.40
C PHE A 106 -7.29 -21.48 -11.05
N HIS A 107 -7.88 -20.38 -10.58
CA HIS A 107 -9.31 -20.31 -10.31
C HIS A 107 -10.12 -20.59 -11.57
N GLN A 108 -11.14 -21.41 -11.44
CA GLN A 108 -12.20 -21.51 -12.43
C GLN A 108 -13.31 -20.51 -12.07
N THR A 109 -13.56 -19.56 -12.95
CA THR A 109 -14.51 -18.47 -12.72
C THR A 109 -15.56 -18.44 -13.83
N PRO A 110 -16.67 -17.68 -13.71
CA PRO A 110 -17.63 -17.51 -14.80
C PRO A 110 -17.05 -16.89 -16.07
N TRP A 111 -15.93 -16.20 -15.98
CA TRP A 111 -15.27 -15.49 -17.09
C TRP A 111 -14.00 -16.17 -17.60
N PHE A 112 -13.53 -17.24 -16.93
CA PHE A 112 -12.34 -17.97 -17.37
C PHE A 112 -12.35 -19.42 -16.87
N THR A 113 -12.08 -20.35 -17.78
CA THR A 113 -11.83 -21.77 -17.46
C THR A 113 -10.41 -22.12 -17.87
N PRO A 114 -9.48 -22.36 -16.88
CA PRO A 114 -8.12 -22.75 -17.18
C PRO A 114 -8.07 -24.06 -17.96
N THR A 115 -7.21 -24.15 -18.99
CA THR A 115 -6.95 -25.40 -19.73
C THR A 115 -5.70 -26.12 -19.24
N ARG A 116 -4.88 -25.45 -18.41
CA ARG A 116 -3.65 -25.99 -17.83
C ARG A 116 -3.43 -25.52 -16.39
N ASP A 117 -2.57 -26.23 -15.69
CA ASP A 117 -2.05 -25.80 -14.39
C ASP A 117 -1.01 -24.67 -14.55
N PHE A 118 -0.71 -23.99 -13.43
CA PHE A 118 0.36 -23.00 -13.31
C PHE A 118 1.71 -23.60 -13.76
N ASN A 119 2.47 -22.82 -14.52
CA ASN A 119 3.79 -23.19 -15.00
C ASN A 119 4.75 -21.98 -15.15
N ALA A 120 5.92 -22.20 -15.73
CA ALA A 120 6.97 -21.20 -15.92
C ALA A 120 6.55 -20.02 -16.82
N GLU A 121 5.66 -20.23 -17.76
CA GLU A 121 5.19 -19.18 -18.67
C GLU A 121 4.40 -18.08 -17.92
N ASP A 122 3.66 -18.47 -16.87
CA ASP A 122 2.92 -17.53 -16.03
C ASP A 122 3.86 -16.60 -15.26
N VAL A 123 4.98 -17.17 -14.80
CA VAL A 123 6.04 -16.41 -14.11
C VAL A 123 6.73 -15.45 -15.07
N VAL A 124 7.15 -15.96 -16.23
CA VAL A 124 7.81 -15.15 -17.27
C VAL A 124 6.90 -14.01 -17.71
N PHE A 125 5.63 -14.30 -17.97
CA PHE A 125 4.64 -13.29 -18.30
C PHE A 125 4.52 -12.22 -17.22
N SER A 126 4.31 -12.64 -15.96
CA SER A 126 4.04 -11.71 -14.86
C SER A 126 5.21 -10.78 -14.55
N ILE A 127 6.44 -11.28 -14.64
CA ILE A 127 7.62 -10.46 -14.40
C ILE A 127 7.91 -9.57 -15.62
N ASN A 128 7.88 -10.10 -16.85
CA ASN A 128 8.12 -9.30 -18.06
C ASN A 128 7.09 -8.19 -18.23
N ARG A 129 5.85 -8.41 -17.77
CA ARG A 129 4.81 -7.37 -17.75
C ARG A 129 5.26 -6.13 -16.98
N VAL A 130 5.75 -6.30 -15.77
CA VAL A 130 6.20 -5.18 -14.92
C VAL A 130 7.56 -4.61 -15.32
N LEU A 131 8.32 -5.33 -16.15
CA LEU A 131 9.55 -4.83 -16.79
C LEU A 131 9.27 -4.02 -18.07
N GLY A 132 8.01 -4.01 -18.54
CA GLY A 132 7.66 -3.38 -19.83
C GLY A 132 8.10 -4.19 -21.05
N HIS A 133 8.47 -5.47 -20.87
CA HIS A 133 8.98 -6.34 -21.94
C HIS A 133 7.92 -7.25 -22.54
N THR A 134 6.66 -7.15 -22.15
CA THR A 134 5.60 -8.05 -22.59
C THR A 134 5.04 -7.64 -23.94
N THR A 135 5.17 -8.52 -24.92
CA THR A 135 4.31 -8.52 -26.10
C THR A 135 3.11 -9.42 -25.80
N TYR A 136 1.92 -8.86 -25.77
CA TYR A 136 0.68 -9.61 -25.48
C TYR A 136 0.25 -10.56 -26.62
N LEU A 137 0.93 -10.48 -27.75
CA LEU A 137 0.76 -11.41 -28.88
C LEU A 137 2.12 -12.05 -29.17
N PRO A 138 2.32 -13.31 -28.82
CA PRO A 138 3.65 -13.92 -28.77
C PRO A 138 4.39 -14.06 -30.11
N GLN A 139 3.82 -13.76 -31.25
CA GLN A 139 4.44 -14.05 -32.54
C GLN A 139 4.06 -13.12 -33.71
N LEU A 140 3.30 -12.06 -33.48
CA LEU A 140 2.96 -11.11 -34.54
C LEU A 140 3.79 -9.85 -34.36
N SER A 141 4.66 -9.53 -35.35
CA SER A 141 5.30 -8.22 -35.39
C SER A 141 4.22 -7.13 -35.44
N GLU A 142 4.43 -6.02 -34.77
CA GLU A 142 3.47 -4.88 -34.75
C GLU A 142 3.00 -4.44 -36.13
N ASN A 143 3.79 -4.73 -37.18
CA ASN A 143 3.46 -4.43 -38.58
C ASN A 143 2.46 -5.39 -39.23
N LEU A 144 2.11 -6.50 -38.57
CA LEU A 144 1.21 -7.53 -39.12
C LEU A 144 -0.18 -7.50 -38.47
N ILE A 145 -0.40 -6.70 -37.43
CA ILE A 145 -1.70 -6.60 -36.76
C ILE A 145 -2.55 -5.56 -37.48
N THR A 146 -3.53 -6.03 -38.24
CA THR A 146 -4.57 -5.17 -38.84
C THR A 146 -5.80 -5.21 -37.95
N TYR A 147 -6.03 -4.16 -37.17
CA TYR A 147 -7.22 -4.03 -36.35
C TYR A 147 -8.44 -3.77 -37.23
N LYS A 148 -9.44 -4.66 -37.21
CA LYS A 148 -10.71 -4.47 -37.92
C LYS A 148 -11.54 -3.33 -37.32
N ASN A 149 -11.35 -3.05 -36.03
CA ASN A 149 -12.02 -1.96 -35.32
C ASN A 149 -10.98 -0.96 -34.80
N PRO A 150 -11.07 0.34 -35.15
CA PRO A 150 -10.17 1.38 -34.67
C PRO A 150 -10.09 1.53 -33.14
N GLN A 151 -11.16 1.19 -32.42
CA GLN A 151 -11.17 1.21 -30.95
C GLN A 151 -10.17 0.22 -30.35
N TYR A 152 -9.92 -0.91 -30.98
CA TYR A 152 -8.97 -1.91 -30.53
C TYR A 152 -7.53 -1.38 -30.51
N ARG A 153 -7.19 -0.55 -31.49
CA ARG A 153 -5.89 0.12 -31.51
C ARG A 153 -5.75 1.08 -30.31
N VAL A 154 -6.80 1.81 -29.96
CA VAL A 154 -6.80 2.73 -28.82
C VAL A 154 -6.63 1.96 -27.51
N PHE A 155 -7.32 0.84 -27.32
CA PHE A 155 -7.18 -0.01 -26.13
C PHE A 155 -5.79 -0.64 -26.01
N HIS A 156 -5.23 -1.09 -27.14
CA HIS A 156 -3.87 -1.63 -27.18
C HIS A 156 -2.82 -0.58 -26.82
N GLU A 157 -2.93 0.63 -27.36
CA GLU A 157 -2.06 1.75 -27.02
C GLU A 157 -2.24 2.22 -25.56
N GLN A 158 -3.43 2.12 -25.00
CA GLN A 158 -3.67 2.40 -23.58
C GLN A 158 -3.05 1.33 -22.68
N ALA A 159 -3.14 0.05 -23.07
CA ALA A 159 -2.51 -1.05 -22.34
C ALA A 159 -0.98 -0.94 -22.29
N LYS A 160 -0.35 -0.37 -23.32
CA LYS A 160 1.09 -0.07 -23.36
C LYS A 160 1.50 1.06 -22.40
N LYS A 161 0.55 1.89 -21.94
CA LYS A 161 0.79 3.04 -21.05
C LYS A 161 0.56 2.70 -19.58
N VAL A 162 0.38 1.43 -19.23
CA VAL A 162 0.19 1.01 -17.85
C VAL A 162 1.49 1.24 -17.08
N HIS A 163 1.39 1.98 -15.98
CA HIS A 163 2.49 2.21 -15.05
C HIS A 163 2.44 1.19 -13.91
N PHE A 164 3.62 0.84 -13.41
CA PHE A 164 3.82 -0.08 -12.30
C PHE A 164 4.59 0.62 -11.17
N PRO A 165 3.94 1.52 -10.40
CA PRO A 165 4.61 2.50 -9.55
C PRO A 165 5.63 1.89 -8.58
N TYR A 166 5.31 0.75 -7.97
CA TYR A 166 6.24 0.08 -7.07
C TYR A 166 7.51 -0.38 -7.80
N PHE A 167 7.35 -1.07 -8.94
CA PHE A 167 8.48 -1.63 -9.68
C PHE A 167 9.32 -0.56 -10.37
N GLU A 168 8.69 0.53 -10.79
CA GLU A 168 9.37 1.72 -11.29
C GLU A 168 10.20 2.40 -10.18
N SER A 169 9.63 2.55 -8.98
CA SER A 169 10.31 3.21 -7.85
C SER A 169 11.56 2.47 -7.35
N ILE A 170 11.62 1.16 -7.53
CA ILE A 170 12.80 0.33 -7.22
C ILE A 170 13.69 0.08 -8.44
N LYS A 171 13.35 0.64 -9.60
CA LYS A 171 14.06 0.48 -10.88
C LYS A 171 14.27 -0.97 -11.27
N LEU A 172 13.19 -1.78 -11.18
CA LEU A 172 13.28 -3.23 -11.42
C LEU A 172 13.81 -3.55 -12.82
N ASN A 173 13.48 -2.74 -13.83
CA ASN A 173 13.96 -2.85 -15.21
C ASN A 173 15.46 -2.60 -15.37
N GLU A 174 16.10 -1.88 -14.44
CA GLU A 174 17.56 -1.70 -14.40
C GLU A 174 18.27 -2.84 -13.64
N LYS A 175 17.53 -3.64 -12.87
CA LYS A 175 18.03 -4.77 -12.07
C LYS A 175 17.95 -6.10 -12.83
N ILE A 176 16.80 -6.42 -13.43
CA ILE A 176 16.55 -7.67 -14.15
C ILE A 176 16.85 -7.50 -15.64
N LYS A 177 17.79 -8.32 -16.11
CA LYS A 177 18.20 -8.37 -17.53
C LYS A 177 17.25 -9.22 -18.36
N SER A 178 16.91 -10.41 -17.86
CA SER A 178 16.02 -11.33 -18.56
C SER A 178 15.32 -12.30 -17.60
N VAL A 179 14.15 -12.78 -18.04
CA VAL A 179 13.40 -13.85 -17.36
C VAL A 179 13.01 -14.89 -18.41
N THR A 180 13.48 -16.13 -18.26
CA THR A 180 13.29 -17.19 -19.25
C THR A 180 12.81 -18.49 -18.61
N ALA A 181 11.85 -19.16 -19.26
CA ALA A 181 11.46 -20.51 -18.92
C ALA A 181 12.47 -21.51 -19.51
N LEU A 182 13.18 -22.24 -18.66
CA LEU A 182 14.08 -23.32 -19.09
C LEU A 182 13.33 -24.65 -19.29
N SER A 183 12.24 -24.82 -18.59
CA SER A 183 11.32 -25.95 -18.72
C SER A 183 9.93 -25.51 -18.17
N PRO A 184 8.87 -26.32 -18.30
CA PRO A 184 7.55 -25.95 -17.75
C PRO A 184 7.54 -25.63 -16.26
N TYR A 185 8.55 -26.08 -15.49
CA TYR A 185 8.63 -25.86 -14.02
C TYR A 185 9.98 -25.33 -13.56
N GLN A 186 10.68 -24.63 -14.45
CA GLN A 186 11.95 -24.01 -14.10
C GLN A 186 12.11 -22.66 -14.81
N VAL A 187 12.37 -21.62 -14.04
CA VAL A 187 12.58 -20.25 -14.51
C VAL A 187 13.98 -19.79 -14.14
N LYS A 188 14.66 -19.14 -15.07
CA LYS A 188 15.92 -18.44 -14.85
C LYS A 188 15.66 -16.93 -14.91
N ILE A 189 16.12 -16.21 -13.90
CA ILE A 189 16.19 -14.75 -13.88
C ILE A 189 17.66 -14.36 -13.96
N GLU A 190 18.03 -13.56 -14.95
CA GLU A 190 19.37 -12.96 -15.10
C GLU A 190 19.31 -11.51 -14.65
N LEU A 191 20.31 -11.09 -13.86
CA LEU A 191 20.47 -9.74 -13.37
C LEU A 191 21.59 -9.02 -14.14
N PHE A 192 21.51 -7.71 -14.30
CA PHE A 192 22.62 -6.92 -14.84
C PHE A 192 23.84 -6.95 -13.89
N THR A 193 23.57 -6.81 -12.60
CA THR A 193 24.57 -6.89 -11.52
C THR A 193 24.03 -7.73 -10.38
N GLN A 194 24.90 -8.19 -9.48
CA GLN A 194 24.48 -8.83 -8.25
C GLN A 194 23.52 -7.90 -7.47
N ASP A 195 22.37 -8.44 -7.04
CA ASP A 195 21.39 -7.70 -6.25
C ASP A 195 20.73 -8.62 -5.21
N SER A 196 21.12 -8.44 -3.95
CA SER A 196 20.61 -9.24 -2.82
C SER A 196 19.19 -8.85 -2.40
N SER A 197 18.63 -7.75 -2.89
CA SER A 197 17.28 -7.32 -2.60
C SER A 197 16.23 -7.93 -3.52
N ILE A 198 16.64 -8.52 -4.66
CA ILE A 198 15.73 -8.93 -5.74
C ILE A 198 14.67 -9.94 -5.26
N LEU A 199 15.05 -10.93 -4.45
CA LEU A 199 14.08 -11.89 -3.93
C LEU A 199 13.05 -11.26 -3.00
N SER A 200 13.45 -10.24 -2.22
CA SER A 200 12.53 -9.46 -1.39
C SER A 200 11.55 -8.65 -2.23
N HIS A 201 11.98 -8.10 -3.35
CA HIS A 201 11.10 -7.43 -4.30
C HIS A 201 10.11 -8.41 -4.96
N LEU A 202 10.55 -9.61 -5.31
CA LEU A 202 9.71 -10.69 -5.84
C LEU A 202 8.79 -11.34 -4.78
N ALA A 203 9.02 -11.07 -3.49
CA ALA A 203 8.15 -11.46 -2.39
C ALA A 203 7.18 -10.34 -1.98
N SER A 204 7.29 -9.13 -2.56
CA SER A 204 6.42 -8.00 -2.24
C SER A 204 4.95 -8.31 -2.54
N GLN A 205 4.05 -7.59 -1.89
CA GLN A 205 2.61 -7.73 -2.15
C GLN A 205 2.18 -7.39 -3.59
N TYR A 206 3.05 -6.73 -4.35
CA TYR A 206 2.83 -6.36 -5.75
C TYR A 206 3.29 -7.45 -6.74
N ALA A 207 4.18 -8.37 -6.31
CA ALA A 207 4.78 -9.39 -7.17
C ALA A 207 3.88 -10.64 -7.33
N ILE A 208 2.60 -10.42 -7.61
CA ILE A 208 1.62 -11.48 -7.86
C ILE A 208 1.87 -12.16 -9.20
N ILE A 209 1.50 -13.43 -9.31
CA ILE A 209 1.59 -14.19 -10.55
C ILE A 209 0.20 -14.28 -11.20
N PHE A 210 0.09 -13.76 -12.42
CA PHE A 210 -1.07 -13.87 -13.27
C PHE A 210 -1.05 -15.15 -14.11
N SER A 211 -2.22 -15.58 -14.60
CA SER A 211 -2.31 -16.57 -15.67
C SER A 211 -1.96 -15.93 -17.01
N GLN A 212 -0.92 -16.40 -17.66
CA GLN A 212 -0.57 -16.00 -19.01
C GLN A 212 -1.70 -16.37 -20.00
N GLU A 213 -2.28 -17.56 -19.86
CA GLU A 213 -3.38 -18.04 -20.70
C GLU A 213 -4.57 -17.07 -20.65
N TYR A 214 -4.97 -16.65 -19.45
CA TYR A 214 -6.05 -15.68 -19.27
C TYR A 214 -5.70 -14.31 -19.87
N ALA A 215 -4.50 -13.81 -19.62
CA ALA A 215 -4.05 -12.53 -20.17
C ALA A 215 -4.01 -12.55 -21.70
N TYR A 216 -3.59 -13.65 -22.31
CA TYR A 216 -3.58 -13.79 -23.77
C TYR A 216 -4.97 -13.87 -24.36
N GLN A 217 -5.90 -14.57 -23.70
CA GLN A 217 -7.31 -14.56 -24.11
C GLN A 217 -7.87 -13.14 -24.08
N LEU A 218 -7.65 -12.40 -23.00
CA LEU A 218 -8.10 -11.02 -22.89
C LEU A 218 -7.44 -10.09 -23.93
N SER A 219 -6.17 -10.31 -24.22
CA SER A 219 -5.46 -9.57 -25.26
C SER A 219 -6.01 -9.85 -26.66
N ALA A 220 -6.36 -11.09 -26.96
CA ALA A 220 -6.98 -11.47 -28.22
C ALA A 220 -8.37 -10.84 -28.41
N ASP A 221 -9.08 -10.62 -27.30
CA ASP A 221 -10.39 -9.95 -27.28
C ASP A 221 -10.27 -8.41 -27.10
N ASP A 222 -9.06 -7.85 -27.12
CA ASP A 222 -8.74 -6.44 -26.82
C ASP A 222 -9.33 -5.91 -25.50
N ASN A 223 -9.44 -6.79 -24.52
CA ASN A 223 -10.04 -6.50 -23.21
C ASN A 223 -9.07 -6.72 -22.04
N LEU A 224 -7.80 -6.36 -22.22
CA LEU A 224 -6.74 -6.58 -21.20
C LEU A 224 -7.02 -5.86 -19.88
N ALA A 225 -7.76 -4.74 -19.91
CA ALA A 225 -8.20 -4.03 -18.70
C ALA A 225 -9.05 -4.90 -17.76
N GLN A 226 -9.60 -6.02 -18.26
CA GLN A 226 -10.36 -6.96 -17.44
C GLN A 226 -9.49 -7.68 -16.40
N LEU A 227 -8.17 -7.73 -16.55
CA LEU A 227 -7.24 -8.20 -15.49
C LEU A 227 -7.43 -7.45 -14.17
N ASP A 228 -7.81 -6.16 -14.24
CA ASP A 228 -7.97 -5.30 -13.08
C ASP A 228 -9.33 -5.45 -12.39
N THR A 229 -10.31 -6.03 -13.07
CA THR A 229 -11.71 -6.10 -12.61
C THR A 229 -12.25 -7.52 -12.43
N HIS A 230 -11.70 -8.48 -13.17
CA HIS A 230 -12.12 -9.89 -13.17
C HIS A 230 -10.92 -10.79 -12.87
N PRO A 231 -10.49 -10.87 -11.61
CA PRO A 231 -9.24 -11.50 -11.25
C PRO A 231 -9.30 -13.02 -11.39
N VAL A 232 -8.18 -13.61 -11.82
CA VAL A 232 -7.92 -15.05 -11.84
C VAL A 232 -6.57 -15.30 -11.22
N GLY A 233 -6.54 -16.04 -10.12
CA GLY A 233 -5.32 -16.34 -9.37
C GLY A 233 -5.24 -17.79 -8.95
N THR A 234 -4.28 -18.10 -8.09
CA THR A 234 -4.04 -19.43 -7.53
C THR A 234 -4.27 -19.49 -6.02
N GLY A 235 -4.85 -18.43 -5.46
CA GLY A 235 -5.01 -18.23 -4.02
C GLY A 235 -6.10 -19.07 -3.36
N PRO A 236 -6.24 -18.97 -2.02
CA PRO A 236 -7.19 -19.76 -1.24
C PRO A 236 -8.65 -19.38 -1.45
N TYR A 237 -8.93 -18.23 -2.02
CA TYR A 237 -10.26 -17.76 -2.34
C TYR A 237 -10.32 -17.21 -3.77
N GLN A 238 -11.47 -17.34 -4.38
CA GLN A 238 -11.81 -16.75 -5.68
C GLN A 238 -12.95 -15.74 -5.52
N VAL A 239 -12.99 -14.74 -6.41
CA VAL A 239 -14.07 -13.76 -6.45
C VAL A 239 -15.32 -14.43 -6.99
N LYS A 240 -16.41 -14.32 -6.23
CA LYS A 240 -17.75 -14.70 -6.67
C LYS A 240 -18.44 -13.56 -7.40
N ASP A 241 -18.39 -12.37 -6.80
CA ASP A 241 -18.87 -11.13 -7.41
C ASP A 241 -18.26 -9.89 -6.73
N TYR A 242 -18.37 -8.77 -7.38
CA TYR A 242 -17.92 -7.47 -6.93
C TYR A 242 -18.95 -6.40 -7.30
N VAL A 243 -19.35 -5.63 -6.31
CA VAL A 243 -20.15 -4.42 -6.50
C VAL A 243 -19.29 -3.21 -6.17
N TYR A 244 -19.09 -2.35 -7.16
CA TYR A 244 -18.18 -1.21 -7.08
C TYR A 244 -18.39 -0.36 -5.83
N ASN A 245 -17.33 -0.14 -5.07
CA ASN A 245 -17.31 0.60 -3.80
C ASN A 245 -18.29 0.08 -2.71
N GLN A 246 -18.86 -1.09 -2.88
CA GLN A 246 -19.76 -1.68 -1.89
C GLN A 246 -19.16 -2.93 -1.26
N HIS A 247 -18.93 -3.98 -2.02
CA HIS A 247 -18.38 -5.21 -1.47
C HIS A 247 -17.75 -6.12 -2.52
N VAL A 248 -16.84 -6.96 -2.05
CA VAL A 248 -16.33 -8.14 -2.77
C VAL A 248 -16.83 -9.38 -2.04
N ARG A 249 -17.46 -10.30 -2.76
CA ARG A 249 -17.76 -11.63 -2.22
C ARG A 249 -16.72 -12.63 -2.69
N LEU A 250 -16.11 -13.29 -1.72
CA LEU A 250 -15.13 -14.33 -1.92
C LEU A 250 -15.73 -15.68 -1.56
N VAL A 251 -15.41 -16.69 -2.35
CA VAL A 251 -15.74 -18.09 -2.05
C VAL A 251 -14.43 -18.89 -2.01
N ARG A 252 -14.37 -19.83 -1.08
CA ARG A 252 -13.21 -20.70 -0.91
C ARG A 252 -12.88 -21.45 -2.21
N ASN A 253 -11.59 -21.49 -2.54
CA ASN A 253 -11.07 -22.30 -3.64
C ASN A 253 -10.93 -23.76 -3.17
N GLU A 254 -11.84 -24.63 -3.60
CA GLU A 254 -11.86 -26.05 -3.24
C GLU A 254 -10.65 -26.82 -3.82
N ASN A 255 -9.97 -26.26 -4.83
CA ASN A 255 -8.77 -26.83 -5.46
C ASN A 255 -7.47 -26.17 -4.96
N TYR A 256 -7.51 -25.48 -3.81
CA TYR A 256 -6.32 -24.80 -3.31
C TYR A 256 -5.20 -25.80 -2.97
N TRP A 257 -4.02 -25.56 -3.48
CA TRP A 257 -2.87 -26.44 -3.38
C TRP A 257 -2.21 -26.51 -1.99
N LYS A 258 -2.50 -25.57 -1.08
CA LYS A 258 -2.17 -25.66 0.34
C LYS A 258 -3.37 -26.22 1.11
N LYS A 259 -3.37 -26.03 2.43
CA LYS A 259 -4.47 -26.44 3.30
C LYS A 259 -5.75 -25.67 2.96
N GLU A 260 -6.86 -26.42 2.92
CA GLU A 260 -8.20 -25.86 2.72
C GLU A 260 -8.56 -24.83 3.79
N ALA A 261 -9.10 -23.69 3.37
CA ALA A 261 -9.60 -22.66 4.26
C ALA A 261 -10.87 -23.13 4.99
N LYS A 262 -11.02 -22.81 6.28
CA LYS A 262 -12.16 -23.29 7.07
C LYS A 262 -13.45 -22.50 6.82
N ILE A 263 -13.33 -21.21 6.47
CA ILE A 263 -14.48 -20.34 6.19
C ILE A 263 -14.80 -20.43 4.69
N LYS A 264 -16.04 -20.78 4.36
CA LYS A 264 -16.42 -20.98 2.95
C LYS A 264 -16.70 -19.68 2.22
N ASN A 265 -17.38 -18.73 2.87
CA ASN A 265 -17.81 -17.48 2.27
C ASN A 265 -17.25 -16.30 3.06
N ILE A 266 -16.70 -15.32 2.37
CA ILE A 266 -16.22 -14.08 2.98
C ILE A 266 -16.78 -12.90 2.19
N VAL A 267 -17.34 -11.95 2.91
CA VAL A 267 -17.75 -10.65 2.36
C VAL A 267 -16.73 -9.62 2.83
N VAL A 268 -16.07 -8.96 1.89
CA VAL A 268 -15.25 -7.78 2.16
C VAL A 268 -16.13 -6.57 1.89
N ASP A 269 -16.60 -5.93 2.95
CA ASP A 269 -17.44 -4.73 2.88
C ASP A 269 -16.54 -3.50 2.70
N LEU A 270 -16.70 -2.83 1.57
CA LEU A 270 -15.96 -1.65 1.16
C LEU A 270 -16.77 -0.35 1.37
N SER A 271 -18.03 -0.47 1.77
CA SER A 271 -19.01 0.62 1.72
C SER A 271 -18.89 1.61 2.89
N THR A 272 -18.05 1.32 3.89
CA THR A 272 -18.05 2.05 5.14
C THR A 272 -16.95 3.10 5.23
N ASP A 273 -17.30 4.29 5.69
CA ASP A 273 -16.36 5.23 6.26
C ASP A 273 -15.83 4.70 7.62
N ARG A 274 -14.94 5.45 8.23
CA ARG A 274 -14.27 5.05 9.48
C ARG A 274 -15.24 4.84 10.65
N ASN A 275 -16.22 5.74 10.80
CA ASN A 275 -17.21 5.66 11.87
C ASN A 275 -18.23 4.54 11.59
N GLY A 276 -18.71 4.45 10.35
CA GLY A 276 -19.63 3.41 9.91
C GLY A 276 -19.08 2.00 10.10
N ARG A 277 -17.77 1.79 9.94
CA ARG A 277 -17.14 0.48 10.22
C ARG A 277 -17.31 0.06 11.68
N LEU A 278 -17.05 0.95 12.63
CA LEU A 278 -17.21 0.63 14.04
C LEU A 278 -18.68 0.40 14.41
N VAL A 279 -19.61 1.18 13.87
CA VAL A 279 -21.04 0.95 14.08
C VAL A 279 -21.45 -0.43 13.58
N LYS A 280 -21.08 -0.82 12.36
CA LYS A 280 -21.33 -2.16 11.83
C LYS A 280 -20.68 -3.26 12.67
N PHE A 281 -19.47 -3.01 13.17
CA PHE A 281 -18.76 -3.95 14.02
C PHE A 281 -19.51 -4.18 15.35
N PHE A 282 -19.92 -3.13 16.04
CA PHE A 282 -20.69 -3.24 17.29
C PHE A 282 -22.07 -3.84 17.08
N ASN A 283 -22.71 -3.63 15.94
CA ASN A 283 -23.96 -4.27 15.55
C ASN A 283 -23.77 -5.74 15.10
N ASN A 284 -22.54 -6.27 15.16
CA ASN A 284 -22.19 -7.62 14.71
C ASN A 284 -22.44 -7.88 13.20
N GLU A 285 -22.55 -6.82 12.41
CA GLU A 285 -22.63 -6.89 10.94
C GLU A 285 -21.26 -7.18 10.32
N CYS A 286 -20.18 -6.80 11.01
CA CYS A 286 -18.80 -7.15 10.71
C CYS A 286 -18.21 -7.98 11.84
N GLN A 287 -17.52 -9.06 11.53
CA GLN A 287 -16.77 -9.83 12.52
C GLN A 287 -15.32 -9.37 12.63
N ILE A 288 -14.79 -8.71 11.61
CA ILE A 288 -13.50 -8.04 11.63
C ILE A 288 -13.69 -6.65 11.03
N ALA A 289 -13.11 -5.62 11.65
CA ALA A 289 -13.02 -4.28 11.07
C ALA A 289 -11.57 -3.79 11.10
N SER A 290 -11.06 -3.41 9.92
CA SER A 290 -9.71 -2.84 9.78
C SER A 290 -9.75 -1.33 9.94
N TYR A 291 -8.64 -0.77 10.41
CA TYR A 291 -8.44 0.68 10.56
C TYR A 291 -9.60 1.36 11.29
N PRO A 292 -9.93 0.91 12.52
CA PRO A 292 -10.92 1.58 13.33
C PRO A 292 -10.49 3.02 13.58
N ASP A 293 -11.44 3.90 13.87
CA ASP A 293 -11.11 5.23 14.33
C ASP A 293 -10.31 5.14 15.64
N VAL A 294 -9.04 5.53 15.57
CA VAL A 294 -8.11 5.43 16.71
C VAL A 294 -8.55 6.28 17.90
N SER A 295 -9.36 7.33 17.68
CA SER A 295 -9.95 8.13 18.75
C SER A 295 -10.99 7.34 19.58
N GLN A 296 -11.55 6.29 19.02
CA GLN A 296 -12.60 5.46 19.65
C GLN A 296 -12.07 4.13 20.21
N ILE A 297 -10.76 3.88 20.18
CA ILE A 297 -10.14 2.65 20.69
C ILE A 297 -10.48 2.41 22.17
N GLY A 298 -10.70 3.48 22.95
CA GLY A 298 -11.14 3.37 24.35
C GLY A 298 -12.44 2.61 24.52
N LEU A 299 -13.39 2.74 23.61
CA LEU A 299 -14.66 2.02 23.62
C LEU A 299 -14.45 0.51 23.38
N LEU A 300 -13.54 0.15 22.49
CA LEU A 300 -13.21 -1.25 22.18
C LEU A 300 -12.53 -1.96 23.35
N LYS A 301 -11.68 -1.24 24.10
CA LYS A 301 -10.98 -1.78 25.27
C LYS A 301 -11.90 -2.00 26.47
N SER A 302 -13.10 -1.39 26.49
CA SER A 302 -14.06 -1.56 27.56
C SER A 302 -14.84 -2.87 27.51
N ASP A 303 -14.81 -3.59 26.38
CA ASP A 303 -15.53 -4.86 26.17
C ASP A 303 -14.61 -5.94 25.59
N ASP A 304 -13.66 -6.39 26.41
CA ASP A 304 -12.68 -7.43 26.05
C ASP A 304 -13.27 -8.84 25.99
N LYS A 305 -14.50 -9.03 26.48
CA LYS A 305 -15.22 -10.31 26.41
C LYS A 305 -15.73 -10.62 25.02
N HIS A 306 -16.18 -9.59 24.29
CA HIS A 306 -16.78 -9.77 22.96
C HIS A 306 -15.82 -9.43 21.83
N TYR A 307 -14.84 -8.57 22.09
CA TYR A 307 -13.94 -8.03 21.08
C TYR A 307 -12.49 -8.08 21.54
N TYR A 308 -11.58 -8.18 20.57
CA TYR A 308 -10.17 -7.97 20.83
C TYR A 308 -9.56 -7.11 19.71
N MET A 309 -8.54 -6.38 20.07
CA MET A 309 -7.77 -5.58 19.14
C MET A 309 -6.45 -6.29 18.85
N GLN A 310 -6.15 -6.45 17.57
CA GLN A 310 -4.84 -6.88 17.13
C GLN A 310 -4.08 -5.71 16.54
N SER A 311 -2.81 -5.59 16.91
CA SER A 311 -1.90 -4.61 16.34
C SER A 311 -0.56 -5.24 16.02
N THR A 312 0.06 -4.78 14.95
CA THR A 312 1.42 -5.11 14.57
C THR A 312 2.15 -3.86 14.09
N ASP A 313 3.47 -3.84 14.24
CA ASP A 313 4.26 -2.72 13.73
C ASP A 313 4.21 -2.70 12.21
N GLY A 314 4.04 -1.50 11.65
CA GLY A 314 3.89 -1.32 10.21
C GLY A 314 5.21 -0.94 9.54
N MET A 315 5.45 -1.47 8.34
CA MET A 315 6.56 -1.01 7.49
C MET A 315 6.14 0.28 6.77
N ASN A 316 6.10 1.37 7.56
CA ASN A 316 5.67 2.69 7.08
C ASN A 316 6.36 3.83 7.84
N LEU A 317 6.38 5.01 7.22
CA LEU A 317 6.93 6.23 7.78
C LEU A 317 6.09 7.43 7.36
N ALA A 318 5.60 8.21 8.31
CA ALA A 318 5.14 9.58 8.07
C ALA A 318 6.32 10.53 8.20
N TYR A 319 6.48 11.45 7.25
CA TYR A 319 7.59 12.41 7.28
C TYR A 319 7.21 13.76 6.65
N LEU A 320 7.98 14.78 7.01
CA LEU A 320 7.98 16.09 6.37
C LEU A 320 9.24 16.20 5.52
N ALA A 321 9.10 16.40 4.20
CA ALA A 321 10.24 16.58 3.31
C ALA A 321 10.51 18.05 3.04
N PHE A 322 11.78 18.41 2.94
CA PHE A 322 12.28 19.72 2.51
C PHE A 322 12.54 19.69 1.01
N ASN A 323 12.11 20.70 0.26
CA ASN A 323 12.39 20.78 -1.17
C ASN A 323 13.76 21.42 -1.41
N PHE A 324 14.76 20.62 -1.77
CA PHE A 324 16.13 21.07 -2.01
C PHE A 324 16.31 21.92 -3.27
N ASP A 325 15.31 22.02 -4.15
CA ASP A 325 15.31 22.98 -5.26
C ASP A 325 15.07 24.42 -4.77
N LYS A 326 14.59 24.57 -3.51
CA LYS A 326 14.43 25.88 -2.88
C LYS A 326 15.73 26.27 -2.15
N PRO A 327 16.37 27.41 -2.51
CA PRO A 327 17.65 27.82 -1.90
C PRO A 327 17.61 27.88 -0.37
N ILE A 328 16.48 28.28 0.21
CA ILE A 328 16.31 28.35 1.67
C ILE A 328 16.36 26.97 2.33
N MET A 329 15.94 25.92 1.62
CA MET A 329 15.96 24.55 2.12
C MET A 329 17.32 23.86 1.96
N GLN A 330 18.26 24.47 1.23
CA GLN A 330 19.65 24.01 1.17
C GLN A 330 20.44 24.41 2.44
N ASP A 331 19.98 25.43 3.17
CA ASP A 331 20.58 25.80 4.47
C ASP A 331 20.22 24.77 5.54
N ARG A 332 21.21 23.94 5.90
CA ARG A 332 21.07 22.90 6.92
C ARG A 332 20.60 23.46 8.27
N THR A 333 21.12 24.61 8.68
CA THR A 333 20.75 25.26 9.95
C THR A 333 19.26 25.60 9.99
N ILE A 334 18.67 25.97 8.86
CA ILE A 334 17.22 26.21 8.74
C ILE A 334 16.45 24.90 8.89
N ARG A 335 16.88 23.81 8.23
CA ARG A 335 16.21 22.51 8.34
C ARG A 335 16.27 21.95 9.77
N GLU A 336 17.42 22.04 10.43
CA GLU A 336 17.59 21.68 11.84
C GLU A 336 16.64 22.46 12.74
N ALA A 337 16.59 23.77 12.58
CA ALA A 337 15.72 24.62 13.37
C ALA A 337 14.23 24.36 13.11
N ILE A 338 13.84 24.06 11.86
CA ILE A 338 12.47 23.61 11.55
C ILE A 338 12.17 22.27 12.24
N SER A 339 13.09 21.30 12.20
CA SER A 339 12.93 20.03 12.91
C SER A 339 12.75 20.22 14.42
N GLN A 340 13.61 21.02 15.04
CA GLN A 340 13.55 21.33 16.48
C GLN A 340 12.28 22.12 16.87
N SER A 341 11.59 22.73 15.91
CA SER A 341 10.30 23.38 16.17
C SER A 341 9.15 22.39 16.33
N LEU A 342 9.25 21.17 15.77
CA LEU A 342 8.14 20.23 15.68
C LEU A 342 8.00 19.35 16.92
N ASN A 343 6.88 19.45 17.61
CA ASN A 343 6.54 18.57 18.73
C ASN A 343 5.94 17.25 18.23
N ARG A 344 6.82 16.31 17.83
CA ARG A 344 6.43 15.01 17.29
C ARG A 344 5.63 14.18 18.31
N ALA A 345 5.98 14.22 19.58
CA ALA A 345 5.23 13.54 20.64
C ALA A 345 3.77 14.04 20.73
N ARG A 346 3.56 15.35 20.60
CA ARG A 346 2.22 15.95 20.54
C ARG A 346 1.45 15.50 19.29
N ILE A 347 2.12 15.33 18.16
CA ILE A 347 1.51 14.78 16.95
C ILE A 347 1.08 13.33 17.20
N ILE A 348 1.94 12.48 17.77
CA ILE A 348 1.59 11.09 18.11
C ILE A 348 0.33 11.04 19.00
N HIS A 349 0.27 11.88 20.02
CA HIS A 349 -0.87 11.90 20.93
C HIS A 349 -2.17 12.34 20.23
N ASN A 350 -2.14 13.44 19.44
CA ASN A 350 -3.35 14.09 18.93
C ASN A 350 -3.83 13.58 17.57
N ILE A 351 -2.96 12.99 16.77
CA ILE A 351 -3.29 12.44 15.45
C ILE A 351 -3.48 10.93 15.52
N TYR A 352 -2.59 10.24 16.22
CA TYR A 352 -2.57 8.78 16.25
C TYR A 352 -3.14 8.19 17.55
N HIS A 353 -3.51 9.02 18.53
CA HIS A 353 -4.02 8.56 19.83
C HIS A 353 -3.14 7.45 20.44
N ASN A 354 -1.81 7.61 20.33
CA ASN A 354 -0.78 6.68 20.77
C ASN A 354 -0.81 5.30 20.07
N THR A 355 -1.33 5.22 18.84
CA THR A 355 -1.25 4.02 17.98
C THR A 355 -0.09 4.09 17.00
N ALA A 356 0.82 5.01 17.18
CA ALA A 356 2.08 5.14 16.48
C ALA A 356 3.20 5.40 17.48
N THR A 357 4.44 5.17 17.04
CA THR A 357 5.67 5.56 17.77
C THR A 357 6.30 6.75 17.07
N VAL A 358 7.00 7.61 17.80
CA VAL A 358 7.84 8.65 17.20
C VAL A 358 8.93 7.96 16.38
N ALA A 359 9.06 8.32 15.12
CA ALA A 359 10.10 7.78 14.27
C ALA A 359 11.42 8.52 14.52
N ASN A 360 12.40 7.84 15.10
CA ASN A 360 13.76 8.38 15.30
C ASN A 360 14.71 7.93 14.18
N ASN A 361 14.29 6.95 13.38
CA ASN A 361 15.03 6.37 12.27
C ASN A 361 14.20 6.44 10.98
N ILE A 362 14.89 6.27 9.86
CA ILE A 362 14.24 6.14 8.56
C ILE A 362 13.65 4.73 8.39
N ILE A 363 14.42 3.71 8.74
CA ILE A 363 14.00 2.30 8.63
C ILE A 363 13.13 1.95 9.84
N PRO A 364 11.86 1.51 9.64
CA PRO A 364 10.99 1.09 10.74
C PRO A 364 11.52 -0.14 11.48
N GLU A 365 11.18 -0.27 12.77
CA GLU A 365 11.66 -1.34 13.66
C GLU A 365 11.30 -2.74 13.18
N VAL A 366 10.25 -2.91 12.41
CA VAL A 366 9.84 -4.22 11.86
C VAL A 366 10.77 -4.76 10.77
N SER A 367 11.62 -3.90 10.19
CA SER A 367 12.64 -4.32 9.23
C SER A 367 13.76 -5.10 9.93
N TRP A 368 14.32 -6.10 9.23
CA TRP A 368 15.47 -6.85 9.71
C TRP A 368 16.76 -6.01 9.83
N ALA A 369 16.81 -4.86 9.17
CA ALA A 369 17.94 -3.93 9.21
C ALA A 369 17.67 -2.72 10.10
N SER A 370 16.62 -2.75 10.93
CA SER A 370 16.36 -1.66 11.87
C SER A 370 17.48 -1.58 12.90
N ASN A 371 17.89 -0.36 13.23
CA ASN A 371 18.86 -0.11 14.29
C ASN A 371 18.11 0.17 15.60
N VAL A 372 17.83 -0.87 16.36
CA VAL A 372 17.10 -0.80 17.64
C VAL A 372 17.87 0.03 18.70
N ASN A 373 19.19 0.17 18.53
CA ASN A 373 20.07 0.92 19.42
C ASN A 373 20.47 2.29 18.85
N SER A 374 19.67 2.84 17.92
CA SER A 374 19.93 4.16 17.36
C SER A 374 20.02 5.20 18.47
N PRO A 375 20.97 6.14 18.38
CA PRO A 375 21.00 7.31 19.26
C PRO A 375 19.68 8.08 19.14
N GLU A 376 19.36 8.88 20.15
CA GLU A 376 18.25 9.83 20.06
C GLU A 376 18.41 10.69 18.80
N PHE A 377 17.29 11.05 18.18
CA PHE A 377 17.31 11.89 17.00
C PHE A 377 17.88 13.26 17.34
N GLU A 378 18.99 13.65 16.73
CA GLU A 378 19.80 14.83 17.07
C GLU A 378 18.99 16.14 17.03
N PHE A 379 18.05 16.24 16.10
CA PHE A 379 17.26 17.46 15.86
C PHE A 379 15.83 17.35 16.38
N ASP A 380 15.67 16.70 17.53
CA ASP A 380 14.37 16.57 18.20
C ASP A 380 13.89 17.91 18.78
N TYR A 381 12.65 17.92 19.27
CA TYR A 381 11.94 19.11 19.71
C TYR A 381 12.71 19.96 20.72
N ASN A 382 13.12 21.14 20.30
CA ASN A 382 13.75 22.18 21.12
C ASN A 382 13.41 23.58 20.59
N PRO A 383 12.19 24.09 20.86
CA PRO A 383 11.72 25.33 20.29
C PRO A 383 12.52 26.56 20.71
N GLN A 384 13.24 26.50 21.83
CA GLN A 384 14.09 27.61 22.31
C GLN A 384 15.32 27.78 21.41
N ILE A 385 15.95 26.68 20.99
CA ILE A 385 17.06 26.72 20.01
C ILE A 385 16.54 27.15 18.65
N ALA A 386 15.46 26.52 18.19
CA ALA A 386 14.82 26.85 16.90
C ALA A 386 14.47 28.34 16.79
N GLN A 387 13.88 28.92 17.85
CA GLN A 387 13.48 30.33 17.85
C GLN A 387 14.69 31.27 17.71
N LYS A 388 15.84 30.95 18.30
CA LYS A 388 17.07 31.77 18.16
C LYS A 388 17.53 31.85 16.71
N VAL A 389 17.35 30.78 15.94
CA VAL A 389 17.74 30.71 14.54
C VAL A 389 16.69 31.35 13.62
N LEU A 390 15.41 31.06 13.83
CA LEU A 390 14.34 31.34 12.87
C LEU A 390 13.68 32.71 13.05
N LYS A 391 13.57 33.23 14.28
CA LYS A 391 12.77 34.44 14.59
C LYS A 391 13.09 35.65 13.73
N ASN A 392 14.37 35.89 13.42
CA ASN A 392 14.82 37.06 12.66
C ASN A 392 14.94 36.80 11.14
N LYS A 393 14.62 35.61 10.70
CA LYS A 393 14.67 35.23 9.28
C LYS A 393 13.42 35.63 8.51
N HIS A 394 12.32 35.94 9.20
CA HIS A 394 11.01 36.32 8.61
C HIS A 394 10.52 35.36 7.53
N LEU A 395 10.69 34.06 7.75
CA LEU A 395 10.37 33.02 6.75
C LEU A 395 8.86 32.90 6.54
N SER A 396 8.47 32.81 5.27
CA SER A 396 7.11 32.45 4.84
C SER A 396 7.21 31.28 3.87
N LEU A 397 6.77 30.09 4.29
CA LEU A 397 6.97 28.82 3.58
C LEU A 397 5.64 28.22 3.15
N ASN A 398 5.65 27.54 2.00
CA ASN A 398 4.52 26.81 1.46
C ASN A 398 4.62 25.34 1.86
N LEU A 399 3.67 24.87 2.67
CA LEU A 399 3.52 23.48 3.07
C LEU A 399 2.41 22.84 2.24
N TRP A 400 2.77 21.90 1.38
CA TRP A 400 1.79 21.04 0.72
C TRP A 400 1.48 19.82 1.56
N VAL A 401 0.20 19.42 1.57
CA VAL A 401 -0.27 18.21 2.23
C VAL A 401 -1.22 17.46 1.32
N ILE A 402 -0.94 16.17 1.10
CA ILE A 402 -1.86 15.28 0.38
C ILE A 402 -3.06 15.04 1.30
N ASN A 403 -4.22 15.62 0.95
CA ASN A 403 -5.42 15.57 1.78
C ASN A 403 -6.23 14.30 1.53
N GLU A 404 -5.56 13.17 1.64
CA GLU A 404 -6.14 11.84 1.55
C GLU A 404 -5.71 11.06 2.79
N GLU A 405 -6.68 10.47 3.49
CA GLU A 405 -6.37 9.63 4.65
C GLU A 405 -5.52 8.45 4.23
N GLN A 406 -4.36 8.33 4.85
CA GLN A 406 -3.43 7.23 4.65
C GLN A 406 -3.13 6.53 5.97
N VAL A 407 -2.65 5.29 5.89
CA VAL A 407 -2.25 4.55 7.09
C VAL A 407 -1.19 5.30 7.89
N TYR A 408 -0.20 5.86 7.18
CA TYR A 408 0.86 6.65 7.83
C TYR A 408 0.38 8.04 8.28
N ASN A 409 -0.75 8.54 7.78
CA ASN A 409 -1.34 9.82 8.20
C ASN A 409 -2.88 9.79 8.13
N PRO A 410 -3.55 9.49 9.26
CA PRO A 410 -5.00 9.36 9.29
C PRO A 410 -5.74 10.71 9.31
N ALA A 411 -5.04 11.82 9.53
CA ALA A 411 -5.63 13.16 9.58
C ALA A 411 -4.64 14.21 9.01
N PRO A 412 -4.36 14.16 7.68
CA PRO A 412 -3.26 14.92 7.08
C PRO A 412 -3.40 16.43 7.24
N PHE A 413 -4.57 16.98 7.04
CA PHE A 413 -4.79 18.42 7.18
C PHE A 413 -4.64 18.89 8.65
N LYS A 414 -5.16 18.10 9.61
CA LYS A 414 -5.00 18.40 11.05
C LYS A 414 -3.52 18.35 11.45
N MET A 415 -2.76 17.39 10.95
CA MET A 415 -1.31 17.31 11.20
C MET A 415 -0.58 18.52 10.61
N ALA A 416 -0.91 18.94 9.39
CA ALA A 416 -0.32 20.13 8.76
C ALA A 416 -0.62 21.41 9.57
N GLU A 417 -1.84 21.57 10.10
CA GLU A 417 -2.18 22.71 10.96
C GLU A 417 -1.43 22.66 12.31
N MET A 418 -1.18 21.48 12.86
CA MET A 418 -0.34 21.32 14.05
C MET A 418 1.11 21.72 13.78
N ILE A 419 1.68 21.31 12.64
CA ILE A 419 3.02 21.71 12.19
C ILE A 419 3.10 23.23 12.00
N LYS A 420 2.10 23.82 11.33
CA LYS A 420 1.99 25.28 11.17
C LYS A 420 1.97 26.00 12.50
N TRP A 421 1.23 25.49 13.49
CA TRP A 421 1.18 26.08 14.82
C TRP A 421 2.54 26.02 15.52
N ASP A 422 3.24 24.88 15.46
CA ASP A 422 4.57 24.69 16.05
C ASP A 422 5.58 25.68 15.44
N LEU A 423 5.61 25.79 14.12
CA LEU A 423 6.51 26.68 13.39
C LEU A 423 6.21 28.16 13.65
N ALA A 424 4.94 28.53 13.84
CA ALA A 424 4.56 29.89 14.21
C ALA A 424 5.14 30.32 15.57
N GLN A 425 5.28 29.39 16.54
CA GLN A 425 5.89 29.68 17.84
C GLN A 425 7.38 30.04 17.72
N THR A 426 8.05 29.57 16.67
CA THR A 426 9.47 29.83 16.41
C THR A 426 9.71 30.95 15.39
N GLY A 427 8.63 31.60 14.91
CA GLY A 427 8.69 32.78 14.05
C GLY A 427 8.60 32.49 12.55
N VAL A 428 8.17 31.30 12.15
CA VAL A 428 7.98 30.92 10.74
C VAL A 428 6.49 30.96 10.37
N LYS A 429 6.15 31.67 9.30
CA LYS A 429 4.80 31.67 8.73
C LYS A 429 4.66 30.51 7.76
N ILE A 430 3.61 29.69 7.92
CA ILE A 430 3.29 28.58 7.02
C ILE A 430 2.00 28.81 6.27
N ASN A 431 2.04 28.67 4.94
CA ASN A 431 0.88 28.65 4.06
C ASN A 431 0.58 27.19 3.72
N VAL A 432 -0.46 26.63 4.35
CA VAL A 432 -0.87 25.23 4.10
C VAL A 432 -1.71 25.17 2.84
N ARG A 433 -1.37 24.25 1.94
CA ARG A 433 -2.14 23.93 0.74
C ARG A 433 -2.48 22.43 0.73
N ALA A 434 -3.76 22.12 0.84
CA ALA A 434 -4.26 20.76 0.65
C ALA A 434 -4.31 20.44 -0.85
N ILE A 435 -3.74 19.31 -1.25
CA ILE A 435 -3.67 18.86 -2.64
C ILE A 435 -4.14 17.42 -2.76
N THR A 436 -4.48 16.98 -3.98
CA THR A 436 -4.72 15.58 -4.33
C THR A 436 -3.45 14.94 -4.89
N ARG A 437 -3.36 13.62 -4.89
CA ARG A 437 -2.27 12.89 -5.55
C ARG A 437 -2.21 13.17 -7.04
N THR A 438 -3.36 13.23 -7.71
CA THR A 438 -3.46 13.57 -9.13
C THR A 438 -2.85 14.94 -9.41
N PHE A 439 -3.19 15.94 -8.59
CA PHE A 439 -2.62 17.29 -8.71
C PHE A 439 -1.09 17.25 -8.51
N LEU A 440 -0.60 16.55 -7.47
CA LEU A 440 0.84 16.41 -7.24
C LEU A 440 1.54 15.78 -8.45
N SER A 441 1.03 14.65 -8.95
CA SER A 441 1.61 13.95 -10.12
C SER A 441 1.63 14.84 -11.37
N GLU A 442 0.60 15.67 -11.57
CA GLU A 442 0.55 16.62 -12.68
C GLU A 442 1.61 17.72 -12.52
N GLN A 443 1.75 18.29 -11.31
CA GLN A 443 2.75 19.33 -11.03
C GLN A 443 4.18 18.81 -11.21
N LEU A 444 4.48 17.61 -10.71
CA LEU A 444 5.79 16.97 -10.85
C LEU A 444 6.13 16.68 -12.33
N ARG A 445 5.14 16.17 -13.10
CA ARG A 445 5.32 15.93 -14.53
C ARG A 445 5.62 17.21 -15.32
N ASN A 446 4.94 18.30 -14.98
CA ASN A 446 5.09 19.58 -15.63
C ASN A 446 6.24 20.42 -15.05
N LYS A 447 6.90 19.94 -13.98
CA LYS A 447 7.94 20.68 -13.23
C LYS A 447 7.48 22.06 -12.78
N THR A 448 6.25 22.10 -12.26
CA THR A 448 5.57 23.33 -11.79
C THR A 448 5.25 23.29 -10.29
N GLU A 449 5.78 22.30 -9.59
CA GLU A 449 5.62 22.18 -8.15
C GLU A 449 6.24 23.37 -7.42
N ASN A 450 5.48 23.94 -6.50
CA ASN A 450 5.90 25.13 -5.75
C ASN A 450 5.62 24.96 -4.25
N TYR A 451 6.23 23.95 -3.65
CA TYR A 451 6.29 23.78 -2.19
C TYR A 451 7.71 24.00 -1.68
N ASP A 452 7.82 24.48 -0.45
CA ASP A 452 9.06 24.50 0.33
C ASP A 452 9.13 23.24 1.19
N LEU A 453 7.97 22.80 1.69
CA LEU A 453 7.78 21.61 2.52
C LEU A 453 6.63 20.78 1.97
N ILE A 454 6.74 19.44 2.05
CA ILE A 454 5.63 18.54 1.75
C ILE A 454 5.45 17.52 2.87
N LEU A 455 4.22 17.43 3.41
CA LEU A 455 3.84 16.44 4.40
C LEU A 455 3.27 15.21 3.70
N THR A 456 3.95 14.10 3.85
CA THR A 456 3.65 12.85 3.18
C THR A 456 4.11 11.63 3.99
N GLY A 457 4.25 10.48 3.39
CA GLY A 457 4.79 9.27 3.98
C GLY A 457 4.99 8.16 2.95
N TRP A 458 5.49 7.03 3.43
CA TRP A 458 5.78 5.87 2.61
C TRP A 458 5.23 4.59 3.23
N LEU A 459 4.72 3.71 2.39
CA LEU A 459 4.29 2.35 2.72
C LEU A 459 5.13 1.38 1.90
N ALA A 460 5.89 0.52 2.57
CA ALA A 460 6.67 -0.48 1.85
C ALA A 460 5.84 -1.69 1.43
N GLY A 461 6.23 -2.30 0.34
CA GLY A 461 5.69 -3.58 -0.14
C GLY A 461 6.44 -4.80 0.37
N ASN A 462 7.61 -4.61 1.01
CA ASN A 462 8.43 -5.66 1.60
C ASN A 462 9.20 -5.14 2.83
N LEU A 463 10.03 -5.99 3.47
CA LEU A 463 10.82 -5.64 4.66
C LEU A 463 12.27 -5.25 4.35
N ASP A 464 12.67 -5.25 3.08
CA ASP A 464 14.03 -4.89 2.69
C ASP A 464 14.20 -3.38 2.66
N PRO A 465 15.25 -2.82 3.29
CA PRO A 465 15.51 -1.38 3.27
C PRO A 465 15.68 -0.78 1.87
N ASP A 466 16.13 -1.55 0.88
CA ASP A 466 16.24 -1.05 -0.50
C ASP A 466 14.88 -0.58 -1.03
N GLY A 467 13.83 -1.39 -0.87
CA GLY A 467 12.47 -1.03 -1.26
C GLY A 467 11.80 0.02 -0.39
N PHE A 468 12.45 0.43 0.68
CA PHE A 468 11.96 1.48 1.58
C PHE A 468 12.69 2.81 1.39
N MET A 469 14.02 2.80 1.46
CA MET A 469 14.82 4.03 1.44
C MET A 469 15.07 4.55 0.01
N ARG A 470 15.33 3.65 -0.94
CA ARG A 470 15.64 4.03 -2.32
C ARG A 470 14.54 4.88 -2.97
N PRO A 471 13.25 4.50 -2.92
CA PRO A 471 12.18 5.28 -3.54
C PRO A 471 12.06 6.71 -3.02
N ILE A 472 12.34 6.94 -1.74
CA ILE A 472 12.07 8.24 -1.09
C ILE A 472 13.31 9.12 -0.90
N LEU A 473 14.53 8.59 -1.13
CA LEU A 473 15.78 9.29 -0.80
C LEU A 473 16.86 9.23 -1.90
N SER A 474 16.78 8.30 -2.85
CA SER A 474 17.73 8.30 -3.98
C SER A 474 17.52 9.49 -4.91
N CYS A 475 18.57 9.84 -5.66
CA CYS A 475 18.48 10.91 -6.65
C CYS A 475 17.38 10.61 -7.67
N ASN A 476 16.51 11.59 -7.93
CA ASN A 476 15.50 11.51 -8.97
C ASN A 476 16.13 11.43 -10.36
N THR A 477 15.44 10.76 -11.28
CA THR A 477 15.79 10.80 -12.70
C THR A 477 14.97 11.89 -13.42
N GLN A 478 15.28 12.16 -14.68
CA GLN A 478 14.53 13.15 -15.46
C GLN A 478 13.04 12.78 -15.66
N ASN A 479 12.73 11.49 -15.60
CA ASN A 479 11.39 10.96 -15.91
C ASN A 479 10.64 10.46 -14.66
N GLU A 480 11.33 10.29 -13.52
CA GLU A 480 10.76 9.70 -12.32
C GLU A 480 11.11 10.54 -11.09
N VAL A 481 10.10 11.12 -10.47
CA VAL A 481 10.21 11.86 -9.22
C VAL A 481 9.46 11.10 -8.13
N THR A 482 10.17 10.27 -7.38
CA THR A 482 9.65 9.56 -6.20
C THR A 482 10.16 10.19 -4.91
N ASN A 483 11.37 10.73 -4.93
CA ASN A 483 11.96 11.50 -3.84
C ASN A 483 11.46 12.95 -3.87
N LEU A 484 10.44 13.24 -3.08
CA LEU A 484 9.80 14.57 -3.02
C LEU A 484 10.65 15.63 -2.31
N SER A 485 11.80 15.27 -1.73
CA SER A 485 12.74 16.24 -1.21
C SER A 485 13.66 16.85 -2.29
N ASN A 486 13.76 16.23 -3.45
CA ASN A 486 14.73 16.54 -4.50
C ASN A 486 16.21 16.55 -3.99
N TRP A 487 16.41 16.00 -2.78
CA TRP A 487 17.77 15.77 -2.26
C TRP A 487 18.47 14.70 -3.11
N CYS A 488 19.70 14.97 -3.50
CA CYS A 488 20.50 14.04 -4.27
C CYS A 488 21.92 13.99 -3.69
N ASN A 489 22.24 12.85 -3.09
CA ASN A 489 23.56 12.61 -2.50
C ASN A 489 24.14 11.32 -3.05
N GLN A 490 25.31 11.41 -3.69
CA GLN A 490 25.94 10.27 -4.35
C GLN A 490 26.50 9.26 -3.33
N ASP A 491 26.93 9.71 -2.15
CA ASP A 491 27.40 8.79 -1.09
C ASP A 491 26.23 7.93 -0.58
N PHE A 492 25.02 8.52 -0.46
CA PHE A 492 23.82 7.76 -0.15
C PHE A 492 23.53 6.70 -1.22
N ASN A 493 23.52 7.08 -2.50
CA ASN A 493 23.30 6.13 -3.59
C ASN A 493 24.35 5.01 -3.56
N HIS A 494 25.63 5.35 -3.35
CA HIS A 494 26.72 4.38 -3.28
C HIS A 494 26.55 3.41 -2.09
N LEU A 495 26.14 3.88 -0.93
CA LEU A 495 25.84 3.03 0.24
C LEU A 495 24.69 2.07 -0.07
N MET A 496 23.60 2.55 -0.70
CA MET A 496 22.47 1.73 -1.12
C MET A 496 22.89 0.66 -2.14
N ASP A 497 23.71 1.03 -3.13
CA ASP A 497 24.23 0.10 -4.14
C ASP A 497 25.18 -0.94 -3.51
N SER A 498 26.03 -0.52 -2.58
CA SER A 498 26.92 -1.42 -1.83
C SER A 498 26.12 -2.43 -0.99
N ALA A 499 25.01 -1.99 -0.39
CA ALA A 499 24.15 -2.88 0.40
C ALA A 499 23.51 -4.01 -0.41
N ILE A 500 23.16 -3.77 -1.66
CA ILE A 500 22.58 -4.81 -2.53
C ILE A 500 23.66 -5.65 -3.25
N ALA A 501 24.87 -5.13 -3.37
CA ALA A 501 26.01 -5.81 -4.03
C ALA A 501 26.67 -6.89 -3.16
N THR A 502 26.27 -7.07 -1.91
CA THR A 502 26.79 -8.13 -1.02
C THR A 502 25.67 -9.05 -0.55
N THR A 503 26.00 -10.35 -0.39
CA THR A 503 25.10 -11.35 0.21
C THR A 503 25.29 -11.48 1.73
N HIS A 504 26.34 -10.85 2.28
CA HIS A 504 26.63 -10.89 3.72
C HIS A 504 25.69 -9.98 4.50
N LEU A 505 24.76 -10.57 5.24
CA LEU A 505 23.71 -9.83 5.95
C LEU A 505 24.28 -8.73 6.87
N ALA A 506 25.37 -9.02 7.59
CA ALA A 506 25.99 -8.04 8.50
C ALA A 506 26.56 -6.82 7.73
N GLU A 507 27.09 -7.00 6.53
CA GLU A 507 27.54 -5.90 5.68
C GLU A 507 26.37 -5.10 5.14
N ARG A 508 25.28 -5.76 4.71
CA ARG A 508 24.05 -5.09 4.29
C ARG A 508 23.50 -4.20 5.41
N VAL A 509 23.40 -4.74 6.64
CA VAL A 509 22.96 -3.98 7.82
C VAL A 509 23.84 -2.75 8.03
N ARG A 510 25.17 -2.91 7.95
CA ARG A 510 26.12 -1.79 8.11
C ARG A 510 25.87 -0.70 7.06
N PHE A 511 25.83 -1.05 5.78
CA PHE A 511 25.61 -0.08 4.71
C PHE A 511 24.28 0.67 4.84
N TYR A 512 23.20 -0.03 5.19
CA TYR A 512 21.91 0.62 5.42
C TYR A 512 21.92 1.53 6.65
N ASN A 513 22.64 1.16 7.70
CA ASN A 513 22.80 2.03 8.88
C ASN A 513 23.64 3.27 8.55
N ASP A 514 24.71 3.12 7.78
CA ASP A 514 25.54 4.24 7.34
C ASP A 514 24.71 5.19 6.43
N ALA A 515 23.92 4.64 5.51
CA ALA A 515 23.02 5.42 4.67
C ALA A 515 21.96 6.16 5.51
N GLN A 516 21.36 5.49 6.50
CA GLN A 516 20.39 6.08 7.41
C GLN A 516 21.01 7.21 8.25
N ASN A 517 22.20 7.00 8.80
CA ASN A 517 22.92 8.04 9.57
C ASN A 517 23.23 9.26 8.70
N LEU A 518 23.63 9.07 7.45
CA LEU A 518 23.83 10.16 6.48
C LEU A 518 22.55 10.96 6.27
N VAL A 519 21.41 10.28 6.08
CA VAL A 519 20.10 10.94 5.91
C VAL A 519 19.69 11.72 7.14
N LEU A 520 19.84 11.14 8.32
CA LEU A 520 19.51 11.81 9.59
C LEU A 520 20.41 13.02 9.83
N HIS A 521 21.69 12.96 9.43
CA HIS A 521 22.63 14.07 9.52
C HIS A 521 22.32 15.18 8.50
N GLU A 522 22.10 14.83 7.23
CA GLU A 522 21.79 15.80 6.16
C GLU A 522 20.37 16.36 6.24
N LEU A 523 19.48 15.62 6.88
CA LEU A 523 18.10 16.02 7.16
C LEU A 523 17.30 16.44 5.92
N PRO A 524 17.24 15.65 4.84
CA PRO A 524 16.34 15.94 3.74
C PRO A 524 14.87 15.76 4.08
N ILE A 525 14.60 14.91 5.07
CA ILE A 525 13.27 14.66 5.62
C ILE A 525 13.33 14.64 7.15
N ILE A 526 12.24 15.05 7.79
CA ILE A 526 12.04 14.88 9.23
C ILE A 526 11.16 13.64 9.41
N PRO A 527 11.67 12.55 10.00
CA PRO A 527 10.82 11.39 10.34
C PRO A 527 9.85 11.80 11.45
N ILE A 528 8.55 11.46 11.30
CA ILE A 528 7.51 11.84 12.26
C ILE A 528 7.01 10.63 13.03
N ALA A 529 6.50 9.62 12.32
CA ALA A 529 5.82 8.50 12.96
C ALA A 529 5.97 7.18 12.19
N ASN A 530 6.11 6.09 12.93
CA ASN A 530 5.85 4.74 12.47
C ASN A 530 4.50 4.28 13.04
N VAL A 531 3.56 3.95 12.18
CA VAL A 531 2.17 3.71 12.55
C VAL A 531 1.89 2.21 12.62
N LYS A 532 1.29 1.78 13.72
CA LYS A 532 0.86 0.39 13.90
C LYS A 532 -0.31 0.05 12.97
N ARG A 533 -0.28 -1.16 12.44
CA ARG A 533 -1.44 -1.74 11.77
C ARG A 533 -2.40 -2.23 12.84
N ILE A 534 -3.66 -1.84 12.74
CA ILE A 534 -4.67 -2.16 13.75
C ILE A 534 -5.92 -2.72 13.08
N LEU A 535 -6.44 -3.77 13.66
CA LEU A 535 -7.79 -4.27 13.40
C LEU A 535 -8.47 -4.66 14.70
N VAL A 536 -9.78 -4.72 14.66
CA VAL A 536 -10.62 -5.24 15.74
C VAL A 536 -11.37 -6.47 15.24
N ALA A 537 -11.49 -7.46 16.08
CA ALA A 537 -12.16 -8.71 15.74
C ALA A 537 -13.08 -9.18 16.89
N ASN A 538 -14.18 -9.80 16.51
CA ASN A 538 -15.03 -10.51 17.44
C ASN A 538 -14.27 -11.71 18.02
N THR A 539 -14.43 -11.98 19.33
CA THR A 539 -13.73 -13.08 20.02
C THR A 539 -14.02 -14.48 19.47
N ARG A 540 -15.12 -14.65 18.71
CA ARG A 540 -15.40 -15.88 17.96
C ARG A 540 -14.44 -16.11 16.77
N VAL A 541 -13.85 -15.06 16.22
CA VAL A 541 -12.90 -15.18 15.11
C VAL A 541 -11.52 -15.53 15.68
N LYS A 542 -10.95 -16.63 15.24
CA LYS A 542 -9.63 -17.12 15.65
C LYS A 542 -8.72 -17.22 14.41
N GLY A 543 -7.39 -17.27 14.65
CA GLY A 543 -6.40 -17.36 13.59
C GLY A 543 -6.15 -16.04 12.86
N VAL A 544 -6.45 -14.93 13.52
CA VAL A 544 -6.18 -13.58 12.97
C VAL A 544 -4.71 -13.27 13.13
N GLU A 545 -4.00 -13.19 12.01
CA GLU A 545 -2.58 -12.82 11.93
C GLU A 545 -2.41 -11.74 10.88
N MET A 546 -2.02 -10.55 11.32
CA MET A 546 -1.85 -9.39 10.43
C MET A 546 -0.38 -9.18 10.11
N THR A 547 -0.09 -8.91 8.84
CA THR A 547 1.26 -8.59 8.38
C THR A 547 1.59 -7.10 8.62
N PRO A 548 2.88 -6.71 8.60
CA PRO A 548 3.30 -5.31 8.65
C PRO A 548 2.75 -4.44 7.51
N PHE A 549 2.27 -5.07 6.46
CA PHE A 549 1.66 -4.42 5.29
C PHE A 549 0.14 -4.24 5.43
N GLY A 550 -0.45 -4.74 6.52
CA GLY A 550 -1.89 -4.67 6.81
C GLY A 550 -2.72 -5.74 6.12
N SER A 551 -2.10 -6.70 5.45
CA SER A 551 -2.79 -7.87 4.91
C SER A 551 -3.09 -8.90 6.01
N LEU A 552 -4.12 -9.69 5.77
CA LEU A 552 -4.59 -10.76 6.65
C LEU A 552 -4.83 -12.01 5.82
N ASN A 553 -4.26 -13.13 6.22
CA ASN A 553 -4.52 -14.41 5.54
C ASN A 553 -5.85 -15.00 6.01
N PHE A 554 -6.87 -14.96 5.15
CA PHE A 554 -8.19 -15.50 5.48
C PHE A 554 -8.22 -17.03 5.57
N SER A 555 -7.26 -17.73 4.97
CA SER A 555 -7.20 -19.19 5.03
C SER A 555 -6.88 -19.75 6.43
N THR A 556 -6.30 -18.93 7.32
CA THR A 556 -6.01 -19.29 8.70
C THR A 556 -7.22 -19.06 9.64
N LEU A 557 -8.18 -18.24 9.21
CA LEU A 557 -9.32 -17.84 10.00
C LEU A 557 -10.29 -19.02 10.25
N HIS A 558 -10.88 -19.02 11.43
CA HIS A 558 -11.96 -19.93 11.78
C HIS A 558 -12.84 -19.33 12.87
N LEU A 559 -14.10 -19.77 12.92
CA LEU A 559 -15.06 -19.38 13.93
C LEU A 559 -15.05 -20.41 15.07
N SER A 560 -14.96 -19.95 16.32
CA SER A 560 -15.16 -20.81 17.48
C SER A 560 -16.64 -21.22 17.60
N LYS A 561 -16.90 -22.43 18.13
CA LYS A 561 -18.25 -22.93 18.33
C LYS A 561 -18.94 -22.33 19.57
N GLU A 562 -18.18 -21.69 20.45
CA GLU A 562 -18.75 -21.04 21.65
C GLU A 562 -19.52 -19.79 21.23
N LYS A 563 -20.78 -19.71 21.63
CA LYS A 563 -21.55 -18.46 21.55
C LYS A 563 -20.97 -17.48 22.58
N PRO A 564 -20.85 -16.17 22.25
CA PRO A 564 -20.37 -15.16 23.19
C PRO A 564 -21.24 -15.07 24.44
#